data_f02ca86eb1a78e7780b6c931ce64e023
#
_entry.id   f02ca86eb1a78e7780b6c931ce64e023
#
_cell.length_a   1.000
_cell.length_b   1.000
_cell.length_c   1.000
_cell.angle_alpha   90.00
_cell.angle_beta   90.00
_cell.angle_gamma   90.00
#
_symmetry.space_group_name_H-M   'P 1'
#
loop_
_entity.id
_entity.type
_entity.pdbx_description
1 polymer ?
#
loop_
_entity_poly.entity_id
_entity_poly.type
_entity_poly.pdbx_seq_one_letter_code
_entity_poly.pdbx_strand_id
1 'polypeptide(L)'
;LYRVFLLNPERTDYLKLYRAHRTIDWKDRFNLLWVKPDDVDNAYAFACGQLQFAMKCANKARKEAENQCKHRVIPRSINKDGSLRVIHPHDWCSGFFPGSLWQVYAYTNDDFWRQEAISNTWMIEEAKWHKGTHDLGFMMNNSFGKAYQLTGERSYKDVVLQSAKTLITRYNDKVKSIRSWDHNRDKWKYPVIIDNLMNLEMLFWAT
;
A
#
# COMPACT_ATOMS: atom_id res chain seq x y z
N LEU A 1 -12.06 -10.26 -9.20
CA LEU A 1 -10.66 -10.02 -9.63
C LEU A 1 -9.72 -10.06 -8.42
N TYR A 2 -10.00 -9.33 -7.36
CA TYR A 2 -9.17 -9.32 -6.14
C TYR A 2 -8.92 -10.72 -5.56
N ARG A 3 -9.93 -11.61 -5.56
CA ARG A 3 -9.78 -13.01 -5.12
C ARG A 3 -8.88 -13.87 -6.02
N VAL A 4 -8.87 -13.62 -7.32
CA VAL A 4 -8.01 -14.37 -8.26
C VAL A 4 -6.55 -13.98 -8.10
N PHE A 5 -6.27 -12.73 -7.73
CA PHE A 5 -4.92 -12.22 -7.45
C PHE A 5 -4.29 -12.79 -6.18
N LEU A 6 -5.11 -13.10 -5.16
CA LEU A 6 -4.64 -13.64 -3.88
C LEU A 6 -4.26 -15.11 -3.93
N LEU A 7 -4.78 -15.88 -4.90
CA LEU A 7 -4.64 -17.33 -4.93
C LEU A 7 -3.43 -17.84 -5.74
N ASN A 8 -2.66 -16.96 -6.40
CA ASN A 8 -1.49 -17.42 -7.16
C ASN A 8 -0.39 -16.35 -7.28
N PRO A 9 0.45 -16.16 -6.24
CA PRO A 9 1.52 -15.17 -6.22
C PRO A 9 2.64 -15.42 -7.24
N GLU A 10 2.74 -16.60 -7.83
CA GLU A 10 3.80 -16.97 -8.78
C GLU A 10 3.52 -16.56 -10.23
N ARG A 11 2.35 -16.05 -10.53
CA ARG A 11 2.03 -15.59 -11.89
C ARG A 11 2.51 -14.16 -12.12
N THR A 12 3.69 -14.02 -12.68
CA THR A 12 4.29 -12.75 -13.14
C THR A 12 3.61 -12.12 -14.36
N ASP A 13 2.56 -12.71 -14.89
CA ASP A 13 1.96 -12.37 -16.20
C ASP A 13 0.65 -11.58 -16.08
N TYR A 14 0.52 -10.77 -15.02
CA TYR A 14 -0.70 -9.99 -14.77
C TYR A 14 -1.02 -8.97 -15.86
N LEU A 15 -0.01 -8.39 -16.51
CA LEU A 15 -0.21 -7.44 -17.60
C LEU A 15 -0.71 -8.13 -18.88
N LYS A 16 -0.23 -9.35 -19.16
CA LYS A 16 -0.76 -10.15 -20.27
C LYS A 16 -2.19 -10.57 -20.00
N LEU A 17 -2.51 -10.97 -18.76
CA LEU A 17 -3.88 -11.25 -18.34
C LEU A 17 -4.77 -10.01 -18.45
N TYR A 18 -4.30 -8.84 -18.01
CA TYR A 18 -5.04 -7.59 -18.14
C TYR A 18 -5.26 -7.22 -19.62
N ARG A 19 -4.22 -7.29 -20.46
CA ARG A 19 -4.34 -7.05 -21.92
C ARG A 19 -5.18 -8.09 -22.62
N ALA A 20 -5.11 -9.36 -22.22
CA ALA A 20 -5.99 -10.42 -22.72
C ALA A 20 -7.44 -10.19 -22.28
N HIS A 21 -7.67 -9.62 -21.10
CA HIS A 21 -9.00 -9.28 -20.60
C HIS A 21 -9.67 -8.11 -21.33
N ARG A 22 -8.94 -7.26 -22.07
CA ARG A 22 -9.53 -6.27 -22.98
C ARG A 22 -10.40 -6.91 -24.07
N THR A 23 -10.16 -8.18 -24.38
CA THR A 23 -10.93 -8.94 -25.39
C THR A 23 -12.09 -9.75 -24.79
N ILE A 24 -12.23 -9.77 -23.45
CA ILE A 24 -13.32 -10.47 -22.78
C ILE A 24 -14.48 -9.49 -22.59
N ASP A 25 -15.65 -9.85 -23.04
CA ASP A 25 -16.86 -9.08 -22.74
C ASP A 25 -17.19 -9.18 -21.25
N TRP A 26 -16.78 -8.12 -20.52
CA TRP A 26 -16.97 -8.01 -19.08
C TRP A 26 -18.43 -7.99 -18.66
N LYS A 27 -19.35 -7.60 -19.57
CA LYS A 27 -20.79 -7.54 -19.33
C LYS A 27 -21.36 -8.91 -19.02
N ASP A 28 -20.89 -9.94 -19.72
CA ASP A 28 -21.41 -11.28 -19.58
C ASP A 28 -20.90 -12.01 -18.34
N ARG A 29 -19.73 -11.62 -17.80
CA ARG A 29 -19.10 -12.34 -16.69
C ARG A 29 -19.37 -11.77 -15.30
N PHE A 30 -19.57 -10.45 -15.18
CA PHE A 30 -19.64 -9.79 -13.88
C PHE A 30 -20.85 -8.89 -13.69
N ASN A 31 -21.71 -8.76 -14.69
CA ASN A 31 -22.84 -7.83 -14.68
C ASN A 31 -22.43 -6.37 -14.34
N LEU A 32 -21.15 -6.00 -14.65
CA LEU A 32 -20.60 -4.69 -14.44
C LEU A 32 -21.00 -3.77 -15.60
N LEU A 33 -22.30 -3.50 -15.72
CA LEU A 33 -22.90 -2.71 -16.81
C LEU A 33 -22.41 -1.24 -16.88
N TRP A 34 -21.57 -0.79 -15.95
CA TRP A 34 -21.29 0.64 -15.74
C TRP A 34 -19.82 1.02 -15.95
N VAL A 35 -18.85 0.10 -15.93
CA VAL A 35 -17.43 0.41 -16.12
C VAL A 35 -17.02 -0.03 -17.52
N LYS A 36 -16.73 0.93 -18.37
CA LYS A 36 -16.19 0.71 -19.72
C LYS A 36 -14.65 0.62 -19.65
N PRO A 37 -13.99 -0.05 -20.62
CA PRO A 37 -12.51 -0.02 -20.71
C PRO A 37 -11.95 1.39 -20.73
N ASP A 38 -12.58 2.31 -21.48
CA ASP A 38 -12.16 3.72 -21.54
C ASP A 38 -12.27 4.44 -20.18
N ASP A 39 -13.21 4.06 -19.32
CA ASP A 39 -13.34 4.64 -17.98
C ASP A 39 -12.13 4.26 -17.10
N VAL A 40 -11.61 3.03 -17.27
CA VAL A 40 -10.40 2.57 -16.58
C VAL A 40 -9.17 3.32 -17.11
N ASP A 41 -9.03 3.44 -18.43
CA ASP A 41 -7.92 4.15 -19.05
C ASP A 41 -7.91 5.64 -18.64
N ASN A 42 -9.07 6.29 -18.61
CA ASN A 42 -9.23 7.67 -18.15
C ASN A 42 -8.90 7.83 -16.66
N ALA A 43 -9.32 6.87 -15.81
CA ALA A 43 -9.01 6.89 -14.39
C ALA A 43 -7.50 6.76 -14.14
N TYR A 44 -6.80 5.89 -14.87
CA TYR A 44 -5.34 5.78 -14.77
C TYR A 44 -4.61 7.00 -15.34
N ALA A 45 -5.08 7.59 -16.45
CA ALA A 45 -4.52 8.84 -16.98
C ALA A 45 -4.63 9.98 -15.95
N PHE A 46 -5.79 10.11 -15.31
CA PHE A 46 -6.00 11.06 -14.22
C PHE A 46 -5.08 10.78 -13.04
N ALA A 47 -4.99 9.50 -12.59
CA ALA A 47 -4.13 9.10 -11.49
C ALA A 47 -2.65 9.40 -11.76
N CYS A 48 -2.17 9.16 -12.97
CA CYS A 48 -0.80 9.52 -13.39
C CYS A 48 -0.53 11.01 -13.19
N GLY A 49 -1.43 11.88 -13.67
CA GLY A 49 -1.30 13.33 -13.51
C GLY A 49 -1.27 13.76 -12.03
N GLN A 50 -2.17 13.20 -11.21
CA GLN A 50 -2.22 13.50 -9.77
C GLN A 50 -0.96 13.01 -9.03
N LEU A 51 -0.47 11.81 -9.33
CA LEU A 51 0.73 11.27 -8.70
C LEU A 51 1.99 12.03 -9.11
N GLN A 52 2.13 12.44 -10.38
CA GLN A 52 3.24 13.30 -10.82
C GLN A 52 3.24 14.64 -10.08
N PHE A 53 2.07 15.26 -9.91
CA PHE A 53 1.95 16.47 -9.12
C PHE A 53 2.31 16.24 -7.65
N ALA A 54 1.78 15.17 -7.05
CA ALA A 54 2.06 14.81 -5.66
C ALA A 54 3.57 14.56 -5.42
N MET A 55 4.27 13.90 -6.36
CA MET A 55 5.72 13.68 -6.28
C MET A 55 6.52 14.99 -6.31
N LYS A 56 6.17 15.93 -7.18
CA LYS A 56 6.80 17.27 -7.21
C LYS A 56 6.64 17.98 -5.87
N CYS A 57 5.43 17.97 -5.30
CA CYS A 57 5.14 18.56 -4.01
C CYS A 57 5.87 17.81 -2.87
N ALA A 58 5.92 16.47 -2.92
CA ALA A 58 6.61 15.65 -1.95
C ALA A 58 8.11 15.94 -1.90
N ASN A 59 8.75 16.04 -3.07
CA ASN A 59 10.18 16.35 -3.15
C ASN A 59 10.52 17.72 -2.56
N LYS A 60 9.64 18.72 -2.76
CA LYS A 60 9.78 20.03 -2.10
C LYS A 60 9.63 19.90 -0.58
N ALA A 61 8.56 19.24 -0.12
CA ALA A 61 8.27 19.07 1.30
C ALA A 61 9.34 18.25 2.03
N ARG A 62 9.96 17.27 1.37
CA ARG A 62 11.08 16.48 1.91
C ARG A 62 12.30 17.34 2.14
N LYS A 63 12.69 18.17 1.17
CA LYS A 63 13.82 19.12 1.33
C LYS A 63 13.61 20.08 2.49
N GLU A 64 12.38 20.58 2.66
CA GLU A 64 12.02 21.43 3.78
C GLU A 64 12.07 20.67 5.12
N ALA A 65 11.65 19.40 5.13
CA ALA A 65 11.68 18.54 6.33
C ALA A 65 13.11 18.15 6.74
N GLU A 66 14.00 17.88 5.78
CA GLU A 66 15.43 17.63 6.03
C GLU A 66 16.08 18.79 6.74
N ASN A 67 15.82 20.03 6.30
CA ASN A 67 16.31 21.26 6.93
C ASN A 67 15.80 21.45 8.37
N GLN A 68 14.72 20.77 8.76
CA GLN A 68 14.10 20.83 10.09
C GLN A 68 14.34 19.57 10.92
N CYS A 69 15.20 18.63 10.49
CA CYS A 69 15.44 17.34 11.13
C CYS A 69 14.13 16.52 11.35
N LYS A 70 13.18 16.64 10.45
CA LYS A 70 11.88 15.95 10.54
C LYS A 70 11.84 14.77 9.54
N HIS A 71 11.77 13.55 10.06
CA HIS A 71 11.56 12.33 9.26
C HIS A 71 10.12 12.23 8.74
N ARG A 72 9.65 13.24 8.01
CA ARG A 72 8.35 13.24 7.34
C ARG A 72 8.58 13.24 5.85
N VAL A 73 8.31 12.10 5.22
CA VAL A 73 8.74 11.87 3.84
C VAL A 73 7.62 11.33 2.94
N ILE A 74 6.51 10.86 3.49
CA ILE A 74 5.43 10.20 2.74
C ILE A 74 4.26 11.16 2.53
N PRO A 75 3.81 11.37 1.28
CA PRO A 75 2.58 12.11 0.98
C PRO A 75 1.35 11.48 1.63
N ARG A 76 0.47 12.31 2.20
CA ARG A 76 -0.76 11.82 2.84
C ARG A 76 -2.02 12.55 2.37
N SER A 77 -2.03 13.86 2.45
CA SER A 77 -3.22 14.68 2.20
C SER A 77 -2.83 16.11 1.87
N ILE A 78 -3.81 16.94 1.56
CA ILE A 78 -3.64 18.38 1.37
C ILE A 78 -4.00 19.10 2.67
N ASN A 79 -3.18 20.05 3.09
CA ASN A 79 -3.45 20.97 4.18
C ASN A 79 -4.50 22.02 3.80
N LYS A 80 -5.03 22.76 4.77
CA LYS A 80 -6.02 23.83 4.52
C LYS A 80 -5.52 24.95 3.61
N ASP A 81 -4.21 25.17 3.59
CA ASP A 81 -3.53 26.17 2.74
C ASP A 81 -3.19 25.65 1.34
N GLY A 82 -3.62 24.44 1.00
CA GLY A 82 -3.33 23.79 -0.29
C GLY A 82 -1.95 23.12 -0.38
N SER A 83 -1.11 23.22 0.65
CA SER A 83 0.19 22.54 0.67
C SER A 83 0.04 21.04 0.90
N LEU A 84 1.00 20.24 0.42
CA LEU A 84 1.03 18.80 0.66
C LEU A 84 1.46 18.50 2.10
N ARG A 85 0.62 17.75 2.81
CA ARG A 85 0.98 17.18 4.11
C ARG A 85 1.80 15.91 3.91
N VAL A 86 3.00 15.89 4.45
CA VAL A 86 3.87 14.71 4.54
C VAL A 86 3.90 14.15 5.96
N ILE A 87 4.05 12.83 6.07
CA ILE A 87 3.96 12.08 7.32
C ILE A 87 5.20 11.20 7.52
N HIS A 88 5.35 10.75 8.77
CA HIS A 88 6.38 9.79 9.17
C HIS A 88 6.07 8.38 8.58
N PRO A 89 7.09 7.55 8.29
CA PRO A 89 6.90 6.16 7.86
C PRO A 89 6.01 5.31 8.76
N HIS A 90 5.92 5.60 10.06
CA HIS A 90 5.07 4.90 11.01
C HIS A 90 3.59 5.32 11.00
N ASP A 91 3.19 6.27 10.16
CA ASP A 91 1.77 6.59 9.97
C ASP A 91 1.08 5.44 9.22
N TRP A 92 -0.11 5.04 9.68
CA TRP A 92 -0.86 3.93 9.11
C TRP A 92 -1.12 4.06 7.60
N CYS A 93 -1.14 5.30 7.07
CA CYS A 93 -1.32 5.57 5.65
C CYS A 93 -0.05 5.44 4.81
N SER A 94 1.12 5.21 5.42
CA SER A 94 2.42 5.35 4.72
C SER A 94 2.58 4.41 3.52
N GLY A 95 1.92 3.26 3.51
CA GLY A 95 1.97 2.28 2.43
C GLY A 95 1.14 2.62 1.20
N PHE A 96 0.16 3.55 1.31
CA PHE A 96 -0.78 3.80 0.21
C PHE A 96 -0.16 4.58 -0.95
N PHE A 97 0.70 5.56 -0.66
CA PHE A 97 1.34 6.33 -1.73
C PHE A 97 2.27 5.45 -2.58
N PRO A 98 3.25 4.72 -2.02
CA PRO A 98 4.05 3.79 -2.81
C PRO A 98 3.20 2.68 -3.45
N GLY A 99 2.15 2.20 -2.79
CA GLY A 99 1.20 1.25 -3.37
C GLY A 99 0.51 1.78 -4.63
N SER A 100 0.11 3.05 -4.63
CA SER A 100 -0.49 3.70 -5.81
C SER A 100 0.50 3.78 -6.98
N LEU A 101 1.77 4.07 -6.70
CA LEU A 101 2.83 4.08 -7.73
C LEU A 101 3.03 2.69 -8.34
N TRP A 102 3.03 1.64 -7.53
CA TRP A 102 3.08 0.25 -8.02
C TRP A 102 1.85 -0.11 -8.87
N GLN A 103 0.65 0.37 -8.51
CA GLN A 103 -0.55 0.12 -9.31
C GLN A 103 -0.46 0.79 -10.68
N VAL A 104 0.04 2.04 -10.73
CA VAL A 104 0.24 2.73 -12.02
C VAL A 104 1.32 2.02 -12.84
N TYR A 105 2.43 1.59 -12.24
CA TYR A 105 3.42 0.77 -12.93
C TYR A 105 2.80 -0.51 -13.50
N ALA A 106 2.03 -1.24 -12.70
CA ALA A 106 1.36 -2.46 -13.15
C ALA A 106 0.43 -2.23 -14.36
N TYR A 107 -0.18 -1.05 -14.44
CA TYR A 107 -1.05 -0.67 -15.54
C TYR A 107 -0.28 -0.20 -16.77
N THR A 108 0.70 0.70 -16.61
CA THR A 108 1.39 1.37 -17.71
C THR A 108 2.58 0.59 -18.24
N ASN A 109 3.21 -0.23 -17.39
CA ASN A 109 4.51 -0.89 -17.62
C ASN A 109 5.63 0.12 -17.97
N ASP A 110 5.53 1.35 -17.48
CA ASP A 110 6.50 2.41 -17.68
C ASP A 110 7.53 2.39 -16.55
N ASP A 111 8.81 2.30 -16.90
CA ASP A 111 9.92 2.21 -15.95
C ASP A 111 10.05 3.44 -15.05
N PHE A 112 9.60 4.61 -15.51
CA PHE A 112 9.52 5.80 -14.66
C PHE A 112 8.71 5.53 -13.38
N TRP A 113 7.51 4.95 -13.52
CA TRP A 113 6.66 4.62 -12.38
C TRP A 113 7.27 3.53 -11.51
N ARG A 114 7.98 2.57 -12.12
CA ARG A 114 8.70 1.53 -11.40
C ARG A 114 9.78 2.12 -10.50
N GLN A 115 10.62 3.02 -11.00
CA GLN A 115 11.69 3.67 -10.23
C GLN A 115 11.13 4.51 -9.07
N GLU A 116 10.09 5.28 -9.33
CA GLU A 116 9.41 6.06 -8.30
C GLU A 116 8.76 5.17 -7.23
N ALA A 117 8.13 4.07 -7.63
CA ALA A 117 7.56 3.10 -6.70
C ALA A 117 8.63 2.45 -5.81
N ILE A 118 9.77 2.04 -6.40
CA ILE A 118 10.91 1.48 -5.66
C ILE A 118 11.40 2.49 -4.62
N SER A 119 11.74 3.71 -5.05
CA SER A 119 12.27 4.75 -4.18
C SER A 119 11.33 5.04 -2.99
N ASN A 120 10.04 5.25 -3.26
CA ASN A 120 9.06 5.57 -2.22
C ASN A 120 8.74 4.38 -1.31
N THR A 121 8.85 3.15 -1.80
CA THR A 121 8.66 1.94 -0.99
C THR A 121 9.76 1.80 0.07
N TRP A 122 11.02 1.96 -0.31
CA TRP A 122 12.13 1.83 0.64
C TRP A 122 12.15 2.92 1.71
N MET A 123 11.52 4.08 1.49
CA MET A 123 11.39 5.13 2.51
C MET A 123 10.60 4.71 3.75
N ILE A 124 9.80 3.65 3.68
CA ILE A 124 8.99 3.17 4.81
C ILE A 124 9.48 1.84 5.38
N GLU A 125 10.64 1.35 4.94
CA GLU A 125 11.16 0.03 5.33
C GLU A 125 11.27 -0.16 6.84
N GLU A 126 11.69 0.87 7.58
CA GLU A 126 11.84 0.82 9.04
C GLU A 126 10.54 0.48 9.77
N ALA A 127 9.40 0.80 9.17
CA ALA A 127 8.10 0.54 9.79
C ALA A 127 7.78 -0.95 9.94
N LYS A 128 8.52 -1.86 9.29
CA LYS A 128 8.41 -3.32 9.52
C LYS A 128 8.60 -3.75 10.97
N TRP A 129 9.25 -2.90 11.79
CA TRP A 129 9.48 -3.12 13.20
C TRP A 129 8.47 -2.41 14.11
N HIS A 130 7.52 -1.67 13.55
CA HIS A 130 6.61 -0.83 14.32
C HIS A 130 5.54 -1.65 15.05
N LYS A 131 5.69 -1.81 16.37
CA LYS A 131 4.80 -2.61 17.23
C LYS A 131 3.59 -1.84 17.78
N GLY A 132 3.46 -0.56 17.49
CA GLY A 132 2.46 0.34 18.12
C GLY A 132 1.06 0.28 17.50
N THR A 133 0.90 -0.34 16.34
CA THR A 133 -0.35 -0.41 15.58
C THR A 133 -0.59 -1.76 14.93
N HIS A 134 -1.85 -2.07 14.59
CA HIS A 134 -2.21 -3.21 13.75
C HIS A 134 -2.05 -2.93 12.25
N ASP A 135 -1.80 -1.68 11.85
CA ASP A 135 -1.86 -1.21 10.46
C ASP A 135 -0.66 -1.64 9.59
N LEU A 136 0.18 -2.53 10.08
CA LEU A 136 1.31 -3.07 9.30
C LEU A 136 0.87 -3.71 7.97
N GLY A 137 -0.35 -4.25 7.90
CA GLY A 137 -0.92 -4.72 6.64
C GLY A 137 -1.10 -3.58 5.64
N PHE A 138 -1.70 -2.46 6.05
CA PHE A 138 -1.85 -1.27 5.21
C PHE A 138 -0.51 -0.68 4.79
N MET A 139 0.45 -0.65 5.71
CA MET A 139 1.76 -0.07 5.46
C MET A 139 2.60 -0.94 4.53
N MET A 140 2.72 -2.23 4.82
CA MET A 140 3.69 -3.12 4.19
C MET A 140 3.11 -3.97 3.06
N ASN A 141 1.87 -4.47 3.18
CA ASN A 141 1.28 -5.29 2.12
C ASN A 141 0.94 -4.45 0.88
N ASN A 142 0.45 -3.22 1.08
CA ASN A 142 0.15 -2.31 -0.03
C ASN A 142 1.39 -1.81 -0.77
N SER A 143 2.56 -1.77 -0.12
CA SER A 143 3.83 -1.30 -0.67
C SER A 143 4.78 -2.45 -1.03
N PHE A 144 5.45 -3.05 -0.05
CA PHE A 144 6.39 -4.15 -0.24
C PHE A 144 5.72 -5.43 -0.77
N GLY A 145 4.50 -5.75 -0.30
CA GLY A 145 3.72 -6.87 -0.82
C GLY A 145 3.42 -6.70 -2.31
N LYS A 146 3.00 -5.50 -2.71
CA LYS A 146 2.76 -5.18 -4.12
C LYS A 146 4.04 -5.18 -4.94
N ALA A 147 5.14 -4.65 -4.39
CA ALA A 147 6.45 -4.69 -5.01
C ALA A 147 6.89 -6.14 -5.29
N TYR A 148 6.81 -7.01 -4.29
CA TYR A 148 7.14 -8.43 -4.46
C TYR A 148 6.25 -9.11 -5.51
N GLN A 149 4.96 -8.85 -5.48
CA GLN A 149 4.01 -9.40 -6.46
C GLN A 149 4.39 -9.06 -7.91
N LEU A 150 4.91 -7.85 -8.15
CA LEU A 150 5.22 -7.37 -9.50
C LEU A 150 6.65 -7.68 -9.95
N THR A 151 7.60 -7.82 -9.02
CA THR A 151 9.03 -7.98 -9.34
C THR A 151 9.57 -9.38 -9.05
N GLY A 152 8.98 -10.10 -8.09
CA GLY A 152 9.52 -11.36 -7.57
C GLY A 152 10.76 -11.18 -6.68
N GLU A 153 11.22 -9.96 -6.40
CA GLU A 153 12.45 -9.70 -5.65
C GLU A 153 12.30 -10.08 -4.17
N ARG A 154 13.18 -10.98 -3.73
CA ARG A 154 13.16 -11.56 -2.38
C ARG A 154 13.26 -10.51 -1.26
N SER A 155 14.00 -9.44 -1.48
CA SER A 155 14.15 -8.35 -0.52
C SER A 155 12.82 -7.76 -0.04
N TYR A 156 11.85 -7.59 -0.94
CA TYR A 156 10.50 -7.15 -0.60
C TYR A 156 9.74 -8.19 0.21
N LYS A 157 9.83 -9.47 -0.18
CA LYS A 157 9.24 -10.59 0.58
C LYS A 157 9.74 -10.61 2.02
N ASP A 158 11.04 -10.46 2.23
CA ASP A 158 11.66 -10.50 3.55
C ASP A 158 11.13 -9.36 4.46
N VAL A 159 10.88 -8.17 3.91
CA VAL A 159 10.24 -7.07 4.64
C VAL A 159 8.81 -7.42 5.06
N VAL A 160 8.00 -7.98 4.14
CA VAL A 160 6.61 -8.39 4.46
C VAL A 160 6.58 -9.49 5.52
N LEU A 161 7.45 -10.50 5.41
CA LEU A 161 7.57 -11.57 6.40
C LEU A 161 7.98 -11.03 7.77
N GLN A 162 8.92 -10.08 7.82
CA GLN A 162 9.28 -9.42 9.07
C GLN A 162 8.11 -8.63 9.65
N SER A 163 7.36 -7.92 8.81
CA SER A 163 6.18 -7.16 9.24
C SER A 163 5.07 -8.07 9.80
N ALA A 164 4.86 -9.23 9.19
CA ALA A 164 3.94 -10.24 9.69
C ALA A 164 4.37 -10.75 11.08
N LYS A 165 5.67 -11.04 11.27
CA LYS A 165 6.23 -11.41 12.59
C LYS A 165 6.04 -10.30 13.62
N THR A 166 6.18 -9.04 13.21
CA THR A 166 5.95 -7.89 14.09
C THR A 166 4.47 -7.76 14.44
N LEU A 167 3.56 -7.88 13.48
CA LEU A 167 2.12 -7.77 13.69
C LEU A 167 1.60 -8.86 14.64
N ILE A 168 2.04 -10.10 14.48
CA ILE A 168 1.56 -11.21 15.33
C ILE A 168 1.94 -11.04 16.80
N THR A 169 2.98 -10.24 17.13
CA THR A 169 3.30 -9.92 18.53
C THR A 169 2.19 -9.17 19.26
N ARG A 170 1.22 -8.62 18.52
CA ARG A 170 0.05 -7.91 19.08
C ARG A 170 -1.13 -8.84 19.36
N TYR A 171 -1.02 -10.12 19.01
CA TYR A 171 -2.03 -11.12 19.31
C TYR A 171 -2.04 -11.44 20.81
N ASN A 172 -3.23 -11.63 21.35
CA ASN A 172 -3.43 -12.07 22.72
C ASN A 172 -4.32 -13.33 22.76
N ASP A 173 -3.79 -14.38 23.35
CA ASP A 173 -4.46 -15.67 23.37
C ASP A 173 -5.76 -15.68 24.18
N LYS A 174 -5.87 -14.86 25.22
CA LYS A 174 -7.09 -14.73 26.03
C LYS A 174 -8.20 -13.99 25.27
N VAL A 175 -7.82 -12.95 24.50
CA VAL A 175 -8.76 -12.14 23.72
C VAL A 175 -9.05 -12.77 22.35
N LYS A 176 -8.17 -13.66 21.88
CA LYS A 176 -8.23 -14.30 20.56
C LYS A 176 -8.23 -13.27 19.41
N SER A 177 -7.52 -12.16 19.60
CA SER A 177 -7.47 -11.08 18.60
C SER A 177 -6.17 -10.31 18.67
N ILE A 178 -5.90 -9.49 17.62
CA ILE A 178 -4.79 -8.55 17.53
C ILE A 178 -5.24 -7.20 18.05
N ARG A 179 -4.46 -6.59 18.96
CA ARG A 179 -4.74 -5.27 19.50
C ARG A 179 -4.52 -4.18 18.45
N SER A 180 -5.50 -3.29 18.28
CA SER A 180 -5.48 -2.27 17.23
C SER A 180 -4.44 -1.16 17.46
N TRP A 181 -4.43 -0.53 18.64
CA TRP A 181 -3.49 0.56 18.99
C TRP A 181 -3.11 0.53 20.46
N ASP A 182 -2.18 1.43 20.86
CA ASP A 182 -1.64 1.51 22.22
C ASP A 182 -1.90 2.84 22.94
N HIS A 183 -2.58 3.79 22.29
CA HIS A 183 -2.96 5.05 22.93
C HIS A 183 -4.28 4.93 23.71
N ASN A 184 -4.56 5.89 24.60
CA ASN A 184 -5.76 5.92 25.45
C ASN A 184 -6.00 4.62 26.25
N ARG A 185 -4.94 4.05 26.84
CA ARG A 185 -5.03 2.81 27.63
C ARG A 185 -5.83 2.94 28.91
N ASP A 186 -6.03 4.15 29.38
CA ASP A 186 -6.95 4.50 30.48
C ASP A 186 -8.40 4.16 30.10
N LYS A 187 -8.79 4.38 28.84
CA LYS A 187 -10.14 4.08 28.33
C LYS A 187 -10.27 2.67 27.78
N TRP A 188 -9.28 2.22 27.01
CA TRP A 188 -9.33 0.93 26.32
C TRP A 188 -8.07 0.10 26.59
N LYS A 189 -8.20 -0.90 27.43
CA LYS A 189 -7.09 -1.80 27.76
C LYS A 189 -6.65 -2.63 26.56
N TYR A 190 -7.58 -3.05 25.72
CA TYR A 190 -7.35 -3.88 24.54
C TYR A 190 -8.32 -3.54 23.40
N PRO A 191 -8.11 -2.44 22.69
CA PRO A 191 -9.00 -2.06 21.60
C PRO A 191 -8.84 -3.00 20.40
N VAL A 192 -9.97 -3.42 19.85
CA VAL A 192 -10.10 -4.20 18.61
C VAL A 192 -11.19 -3.57 17.76
N ILE A 193 -10.90 -3.26 16.51
CA ILE A 193 -11.87 -2.74 15.55
C ILE A 193 -11.95 -3.62 14.32
N ILE A 194 -13.04 -3.52 13.57
CA ILE A 194 -13.29 -4.33 12.37
C ILE A 194 -12.21 -4.18 11.30
N ASP A 195 -11.58 -3.02 11.24
CA ASP A 195 -10.47 -2.68 10.39
C ASP A 195 -9.26 -3.63 10.52
N ASN A 196 -9.13 -4.30 11.67
CA ASN A 196 -8.15 -5.36 11.88
C ASN A 196 -8.18 -6.41 10.75
N LEU A 197 -9.36 -6.73 10.23
CA LEU A 197 -9.53 -7.74 9.17
C LEU A 197 -8.76 -7.38 7.90
N MET A 198 -8.64 -6.09 7.58
CA MET A 198 -7.89 -5.62 6.40
C MET A 198 -6.39 -5.85 6.53
N ASN A 199 -5.88 -5.89 7.76
CA ASN A 199 -4.47 -6.11 8.07
C ASN A 199 -4.09 -7.61 8.22
N LEU A 200 -5.08 -8.49 8.40
CA LEU A 200 -4.85 -9.94 8.50
C LEU A 200 -4.44 -10.57 7.16
N GLU A 201 -4.77 -9.95 6.03
CA GLU A 201 -4.37 -10.44 4.70
C GLU A 201 -2.86 -10.71 4.64
N MET A 202 -2.05 -9.81 5.19
CA MET A 202 -0.60 -9.97 5.26
C MET A 202 -0.19 -11.21 6.06
N LEU A 203 -0.90 -11.55 7.14
CA LEU A 203 -0.61 -12.74 7.93
C LEU A 203 -0.95 -14.02 7.15
N PHE A 204 -2.09 -14.08 6.48
CA PHE A 204 -2.47 -15.21 5.63
C PHE A 204 -1.52 -15.41 4.46
N TRP A 205 -1.00 -14.31 3.92
CA TRP A 205 -0.01 -14.37 2.85
C TRP A 205 1.34 -14.91 3.35
N ALA A 206 1.70 -14.64 4.61
CA ALA A 206 2.99 -15.01 5.20
C ALA A 206 3.05 -16.46 5.71
N THR A 207 1.94 -17.20 5.71
CA THR A 207 1.87 -18.61 6.11
C THR A 207 2.20 -19.53 4.94
#